data_39f2b737e80bb638415f617238cc6e06
#
_entry.id   39f2b737e80bb638415f617238cc6e06
#
_cell.length_a   1.000
_cell.length_b   1.000
_cell.length_c   1.000
_cell.angle_alpha   90.00
_cell.angle_beta   90.00
_cell.angle_gamma   90.00
#
_symmetry.space_group_name_H-M   'P 1'
#
loop_
_entity.id
_entity.type
_entity.pdbx_description
1 polymer ?
#
loop_
_entity_poly.entity_id
_entity_poly.type
_entity_poly.pdbx_seq_one_letter_code
_entity_poly.pdbx_strand_id
1 'polypeptide(L)'
;AHERENYTFFHAPVVLVFHMPRTVERAQFLDMGFFMQNVMLGLRAVGLSSCPQLSLARYSGTIRSCLGLPADRLIVCGLSVGYADEKAPVNAFVPDRLPLSSVVQWVHEPAVNG
;
A
#
# COMPACT_ATOMS: atom_id res chain seq x y z
N ALA A 1 -6.49 18.70 7.77
CA ALA A 1 -5.04 18.88 7.57
C ALA A 1 -4.40 17.63 6.93
N HIS A 2 -4.58 16.44 7.48
CA HIS A 2 -3.93 15.22 6.97
C HIS A 2 -4.36 14.79 5.56
N GLU A 3 -5.59 15.07 5.15
CA GLU A 3 -6.04 14.69 3.81
C GLU A 3 -5.27 15.42 2.71
N ARG A 4 -4.90 16.68 2.94
CA ARG A 4 -4.12 17.49 2.01
C ARG A 4 -2.68 16.97 1.86
N GLU A 5 -2.08 16.48 2.94
CA GLU A 5 -0.72 15.93 2.94
C GLU A 5 -0.57 14.70 2.02
N ASN A 6 -1.65 13.92 1.83
CA ASN A 6 -1.64 12.85 0.84
C ASN A 6 -1.33 13.34 -0.58
N TYR A 7 -1.76 14.54 -0.94
CA TYR A 7 -1.59 15.10 -2.28
C TYR A 7 -0.28 15.88 -2.44
N THR A 8 0.42 16.14 -1.36
CA THR A 8 1.80 16.63 -1.35
C THR A 8 2.80 15.50 -1.11
N PHE A 9 2.31 14.24 -1.11
CA PHE A 9 3.10 13.03 -0.89
C PHE A 9 3.90 13.05 0.42
N PHE A 10 3.37 13.74 1.44
CA PHE A 10 4.06 13.97 2.72
C PHE A 10 5.46 14.59 2.54
N HIS A 11 5.65 15.38 1.48
CA HIS A 11 6.95 15.96 1.10
C HIS A 11 8.06 14.93 0.88
N ALA A 12 7.70 13.69 0.58
CA ALA A 12 8.64 12.63 0.30
C ALA A 12 9.43 12.92 -0.99
N PRO A 13 10.74 12.64 -1.02
CA PRO A 13 11.58 12.90 -2.19
C PRO A 13 11.30 11.97 -3.37
N VAL A 14 10.68 10.82 -3.12
CA VAL A 14 10.35 9.82 -4.14
C VAL A 14 8.92 9.36 -3.98
N VAL A 15 8.21 9.23 -5.09
CA VAL A 15 6.87 8.62 -5.16
C VAL A 15 6.87 7.53 -6.21
N LEU A 16 6.47 6.33 -5.80
CA LEU A 16 6.21 5.23 -6.72
C LEU A 16 4.71 5.21 -7.03
N VAL A 17 4.36 4.99 -8.28
CA VAL A 17 2.96 4.83 -8.71
C VAL A 17 2.77 3.42 -9.24
N PHE A 18 1.97 2.64 -8.54
CA PHE A 18 1.62 1.29 -8.94
C PHE A 18 0.42 1.31 -9.88
N HIS A 19 0.58 0.71 -11.03
CA HIS A 19 -0.47 0.61 -12.02
C HIS A 19 -0.44 -0.75 -12.73
N MET A 20 -1.58 -1.14 -13.27
CA MET A 20 -1.73 -2.39 -14.01
C MET A 20 -2.69 -2.18 -15.21
N PRO A 21 -2.79 -3.10 -16.17
CA PRO A 21 -3.83 -3.04 -17.18
C PRO A 21 -5.24 -3.00 -16.56
N ARG A 22 -6.21 -2.35 -17.21
CA ARG A 22 -7.60 -2.33 -16.72
C ARG A 22 -8.30 -3.68 -16.82
N THR A 23 -7.83 -4.53 -17.72
CA THR A 23 -8.38 -5.87 -17.95
C THR A 23 -7.75 -6.92 -17.02
N VAL A 24 -7.72 -6.61 -15.71
CA VAL A 24 -7.15 -7.52 -14.71
C VAL A 24 -8.24 -8.27 -13.96
N GLU A 25 -7.94 -9.47 -13.55
CA GLU A 25 -8.75 -10.32 -12.70
C GLU A 25 -8.37 -10.14 -11.21
N ARG A 26 -9.13 -10.77 -10.32
CA ARG A 26 -8.92 -10.65 -8.87
C ARG A 26 -7.53 -11.12 -8.42
N ALA A 27 -6.97 -12.15 -9.08
CA ALA A 27 -5.67 -12.69 -8.73
C ALA A 27 -4.55 -11.64 -8.87
N GLN A 28 -4.59 -10.82 -9.92
CA GLN A 28 -3.55 -9.80 -10.13
C GLN A 28 -3.58 -8.68 -9.07
N PHE A 29 -4.74 -8.43 -8.44
CA PHE A 29 -4.78 -7.52 -7.29
C PHE A 29 -4.07 -8.09 -6.06
N LEU A 30 -4.16 -9.41 -5.84
CA LEU A 30 -3.39 -10.08 -4.79
C LEU A 30 -1.89 -10.02 -5.09
N ASP A 31 -1.50 -10.31 -6.33
CA ASP A 31 -0.09 -10.23 -6.77
C ASP A 31 0.47 -8.81 -6.58
N MET A 32 -0.32 -7.79 -6.94
CA MET A 32 0.06 -6.39 -6.73
C MET A 32 0.25 -6.09 -5.23
N GLY A 33 -0.64 -6.57 -4.38
CA GLY A 33 -0.52 -6.39 -2.93
C GLY A 33 0.74 -7.05 -2.38
N PHE A 34 1.05 -8.28 -2.79
CA PHE A 34 2.29 -8.98 -2.43
C PHE A 34 3.53 -8.25 -2.91
N PHE A 35 3.51 -7.75 -4.15
CA PHE A 35 4.60 -6.97 -4.71
C PHE A 35 4.84 -5.69 -3.92
N MET A 36 3.77 -4.91 -3.65
CA MET A 36 3.85 -3.68 -2.86
C MET A 36 4.42 -3.95 -1.46
N GLN A 37 3.96 -5.01 -0.80
CA GLN A 37 4.46 -5.39 0.53
C GLN A 37 5.96 -5.72 0.49
N ASN A 38 6.41 -6.46 -0.52
CA ASN A 38 7.83 -6.77 -0.70
C ASN A 38 8.68 -5.51 -0.93
N VAL A 39 8.17 -4.55 -1.73
CA VAL A 39 8.84 -3.26 -1.92
C VAL A 39 8.96 -2.51 -0.58
N MET A 40 7.88 -2.44 0.20
CA MET A 40 7.88 -1.75 1.50
C MET A 40 8.85 -2.41 2.50
N LEU A 41 8.91 -3.73 2.54
CA LEU A 41 9.87 -4.46 3.38
C LEU A 41 11.31 -4.23 2.92
N GLY A 42 11.57 -4.27 1.61
CA GLY A 42 12.88 -3.98 1.04
C GLY A 42 13.35 -2.56 1.35
N LEU A 43 12.48 -1.57 1.24
CA LEU A 43 12.77 -0.19 1.63
C LEU A 43 13.16 -0.10 3.11
N ARG A 44 12.40 -0.79 3.98
CA ARG A 44 12.69 -0.81 5.41
C ARG A 44 14.04 -1.46 5.72
N ALA A 45 14.41 -2.49 4.98
CA ALA A 45 15.71 -3.18 5.15
C ALA A 45 16.92 -2.27 4.86
N VAL A 46 16.74 -1.23 4.02
CA VAL A 46 17.79 -0.24 3.71
C VAL A 46 17.59 1.09 4.47
N GLY A 47 16.78 1.09 5.52
CA GLY A 47 16.58 2.25 6.40
C GLY A 47 15.60 3.32 5.88
N LEU A 48 14.89 3.04 4.80
CA LEU A 48 13.86 3.93 4.27
C LEU A 48 12.49 3.61 4.89
N SER A 49 11.65 4.64 4.92
CA SER A 49 10.23 4.53 5.29
C SER A 49 9.36 4.76 4.08
N SER A 50 8.14 4.22 4.13
CA SER A 50 7.19 4.38 3.04
C SER A 50 5.77 4.49 3.56
N CYS A 51 4.91 5.17 2.78
CA CYS A 51 3.50 5.36 3.09
C CYS A 51 2.65 5.07 1.85
N PRO A 52 1.85 3.99 1.84
CA PRO A 52 0.95 3.69 0.73
C PRO A 52 -0.25 4.64 0.74
N GLN A 53 -0.63 5.13 -0.44
CA GLN A 53 -1.63 6.18 -0.62
C GLN A 53 -2.67 5.77 -1.66
N LEU A 54 -3.70 5.04 -1.22
CA LEU A 54 -4.82 4.64 -2.06
C LEU A 54 -5.61 5.86 -2.59
N SER A 55 -5.60 6.97 -1.87
CA SER A 55 -6.27 8.22 -2.26
C SER A 55 -5.85 8.73 -3.64
N LEU A 56 -4.64 8.44 -4.09
CA LEU A 56 -4.13 8.83 -5.42
C LEU A 56 -4.93 8.22 -6.57
N ALA A 57 -5.52 7.05 -6.38
CA ALA A 57 -6.35 6.40 -7.40
C ALA A 57 -7.55 7.26 -7.84
N ARG A 58 -8.02 8.17 -6.99
CA ARG A 58 -9.10 9.13 -7.31
C ARG A 58 -8.72 10.10 -8.44
N TYR A 59 -7.44 10.40 -8.57
CA TYR A 59 -6.89 11.32 -9.56
C TYR A 59 -6.17 10.59 -10.71
N SER A 60 -6.61 9.37 -11.00
CA SER A 60 -5.99 8.49 -11.99
C SER A 60 -5.85 9.11 -13.38
N GLY A 61 -6.79 9.97 -13.79
CA GLY A 61 -6.72 10.71 -15.04
C GLY A 61 -5.54 11.68 -15.10
N THR A 62 -5.41 12.51 -14.05
CA THR A 62 -4.31 13.46 -13.91
C THR A 62 -2.97 12.75 -13.84
N ILE A 63 -2.87 11.68 -13.04
CA ILE A 63 -1.63 10.91 -12.89
C ILE A 63 -1.20 10.29 -14.21
N ARG A 64 -2.14 9.66 -14.96
CA ARG A 64 -1.82 9.13 -16.29
C ARG A 64 -1.31 10.19 -17.23
N SER A 65 -1.97 11.34 -17.25
CA SER A 65 -1.56 12.47 -18.09
C SER A 65 -0.16 12.98 -17.73
N CYS A 66 0.12 13.19 -16.46
CA CYS A 66 1.41 13.68 -15.99
C CYS A 66 2.56 12.69 -16.25
N LEU A 67 2.30 11.39 -16.15
CA LEU A 67 3.29 10.34 -16.32
C LEU A 67 3.36 9.78 -17.74
N GLY A 68 2.53 10.27 -18.66
CA GLY A 68 2.46 9.75 -20.03
C GLY A 68 1.99 8.29 -20.11
N LEU A 69 1.19 7.82 -19.14
CA LEU A 69 0.69 6.45 -19.13
C LEU A 69 -0.49 6.27 -20.08
N PRO A 70 -0.58 5.11 -20.76
CA PRO A 70 -1.71 4.78 -21.61
C PRO A 70 -3.05 4.82 -20.87
N ALA A 71 -4.15 5.09 -21.60
CA ALA A 71 -5.50 5.18 -21.03
C ALA A 71 -6.02 3.86 -20.45
N ASP A 72 -5.47 2.74 -20.89
CA ASP A 72 -5.80 1.40 -20.42
C ASP A 72 -5.12 1.03 -19.10
N ARG A 73 -4.39 1.96 -18.48
CA ARG A 73 -3.76 1.73 -17.17
C ARG A 73 -4.68 2.11 -16.02
N LEU A 74 -4.86 1.18 -15.10
CA LEU A 74 -5.51 1.38 -13.82
C LEU A 74 -4.45 1.80 -12.79
N ILE A 75 -4.60 2.98 -12.22
CA ILE A 75 -3.77 3.40 -11.08
C ILE A 75 -4.30 2.70 -9.83
N VAL A 76 -3.47 1.93 -9.18
CA VAL A 76 -3.83 1.15 -7.99
C VAL A 76 -3.53 1.93 -6.73
N CYS A 77 -2.31 2.38 -6.57
CA CYS A 77 -1.84 3.02 -5.35
C CYS A 77 -0.60 3.87 -5.62
N GLY A 78 -0.40 4.90 -4.82
CA GLY A 78 0.89 5.57 -4.71
C GLY A 78 1.65 5.07 -3.50
N LEU A 79 2.96 5.28 -3.48
CA LEU A 79 3.81 4.99 -2.34
C LEU A 79 4.83 6.12 -2.19
N SER A 80 4.65 6.94 -1.18
CA SER A 80 5.63 7.94 -0.78
C SER A 80 6.80 7.26 -0.10
N VAL A 81 8.03 7.60 -0.48
CA VAL A 81 9.26 6.97 0.02
C VAL A 81 10.24 8.04 0.48
N GLY A 82 10.80 7.87 1.67
CA GLY A 82 11.77 8.79 2.25
C GLY A 82 12.21 8.36 3.64
N TYR A 83 12.84 9.27 4.37
CA TYR A 83 13.12 9.08 5.79
C TYR A 83 11.96 9.60 6.62
N ALA A 84 11.53 8.81 7.62
CA ALA A 84 10.46 9.24 8.52
C ALA A 84 10.89 10.44 9.37
N ASP A 85 10.01 11.41 9.53
CA ASP A 85 10.18 12.45 10.55
C ASP A 85 9.78 11.86 11.91
N GLU A 86 10.77 11.47 12.70
CA GLU A 86 10.57 10.88 14.03
C GLU A 86 9.92 11.85 15.02
N LYS A 87 9.95 13.16 14.74
CA LYS A 87 9.34 14.19 15.59
C LYS A 87 7.88 14.42 15.26
N ALA A 88 7.39 13.93 14.12
CA ALA A 88 5.99 14.08 13.74
C ALA A 88 5.11 13.22 14.64
N PRO A 89 4.11 13.79 15.35
CA PRO A 89 3.27 13.06 16.29
C PRO A 89 2.54 11.87 15.66
N VAL A 90 2.20 11.96 14.38
CA VAL A 90 1.55 10.88 13.64
C VAL A 90 2.42 9.63 13.52
N ASN A 91 3.74 9.77 13.53
CA ASN A 91 4.67 8.64 13.44
C ASN A 91 4.91 7.96 14.79
N ALA A 92 4.52 8.60 15.89
CA ALA A 92 4.54 8.00 17.22
C ALA A 92 3.30 7.13 17.50
N PHE A 93 2.25 7.25 16.69
CA PHE A 93 1.04 6.46 16.84
C PHE A 93 1.23 5.06 16.27
N VAL A 94 1.19 4.06 17.12
CA VAL A 94 1.20 2.64 16.74
C VAL A 94 -0.20 2.08 17.01
N PRO A 95 -1.00 1.78 15.99
CA PRO A 95 -2.33 1.22 16.19
C PRO A 95 -2.25 -0.20 16.74
N ASP A 96 -3.17 -0.53 17.64
CA ASP A 96 -3.32 -1.88 18.17
C ASP A 96 -3.57 -2.90 17.05
N ARG A 97 -3.21 -4.13 17.31
CA ARG A 97 -3.50 -5.27 16.44
C ARG A 97 -4.55 -6.16 17.08
N LEU A 98 -5.46 -6.66 16.27
CA LEU A 98 -6.42 -7.65 16.74
C LEU A 98 -5.69 -8.91 17.22
N PRO A 99 -6.20 -9.56 18.29
CA PRO A 99 -5.66 -10.84 18.71
C PRO A 99 -5.85 -11.89 17.62
N LEU A 100 -4.92 -12.83 17.52
CA LEU A 100 -4.93 -13.87 16.48
C LEU A 100 -6.25 -14.64 16.44
N SER A 101 -6.84 -14.91 17.63
CA SER A 101 -8.13 -15.59 17.77
C SER A 101 -9.32 -14.87 17.10
N SER A 102 -9.20 -13.56 16.85
CA SER A 102 -10.24 -12.79 16.17
C SER A 102 -10.16 -12.86 14.64
N VAL A 103 -9.03 -13.30 14.09
CA VAL A 103 -8.76 -13.30 12.65
C VAL A 103 -8.43 -14.67 12.09
N VAL A 104 -8.19 -15.67 12.95
CA VAL A 104 -7.87 -17.05 12.58
C VAL A 104 -8.85 -18.00 13.22
N GLN A 105 -9.47 -18.85 12.43
CA GLN A 105 -10.25 -19.98 12.88
C GLN A 105 -9.46 -21.27 12.60
N TRP A 106 -9.18 -22.03 13.67
CA TRP A 106 -8.56 -23.33 13.56
C TRP A 106 -9.63 -24.38 13.27
N VAL A 107 -9.49 -25.09 12.17
CA VAL A 107 -10.35 -26.23 11.84
C VAL A 107 -9.53 -27.50 12.07
N HIS A 108 -9.97 -28.30 12.99
CA HIS A 108 -9.39 -29.61 13.27
C HIS A 108 -10.26 -30.69 12.57
N GLU A 109 -9.61 -31.69 12.01
CA GLU A 109 -10.34 -32.85 11.53
C GLU A 109 -11.09 -33.49 12.72
N PRO A 110 -12.37 -33.88 12.55
CA PRO A 110 -13.05 -34.66 13.57
C PRO A 110 -12.27 -35.95 13.79
N ALA A 111 -12.06 -36.34 15.06
CA ALA A 111 -11.41 -37.60 15.37
C ALA A 111 -12.13 -38.71 14.62
N VAL A 112 -11.41 -39.39 13.73
CA VAL A 112 -11.93 -40.58 13.05
C VAL A 112 -12.09 -41.62 14.16
N ASN A 113 -13.32 -41.78 14.65
CA ASN A 113 -13.66 -42.87 15.55
C ASN A 113 -13.48 -44.17 14.76
N GLY A 114 -12.38 -44.87 15.02
CA GLY A 114 -12.13 -46.21 14.54
C GLY A 114 -13.05 -47.23 15.14
#